data_7e88ff496d7988c8e9148b1206e6bb03
#
_entry.id   7e88ff496d7988c8e9148b1206e6bb03
#
_cell.length_a   1.000
_cell.length_b   1.000
_cell.length_c   1.000
_cell.angle_alpha   90.00
_cell.angle_beta   90.00
_cell.angle_gamma   90.00
#
_symmetry.space_group_name_H-M   'P 1'
#
loop_
_entity.id
_entity.type
_entity.pdbx_description
1 polymer ?
#
loop_
_entity_poly.entity_id
_entity_poly.type
_entity_poly.pdbx_seq_one_letter_code
_entity_poly.pdbx_strand_id
1 'polypeptide(L)'
;NDSQNSPKPQTPDTAVTENMTFPSKVDSLTLKVGESKLIELSSEKAKSVTKWTSSDSKIVTVDDGGRVDALKEGTALISAISKDKSKSEFQVTVAKSTTKKQQSYSTCITANLDKLESNKRNTAKNLYAIKVNRTANCVTVYTYDEKGKYTIPVRAMICSTGLDNSTITGDYTIGIKSEWLSLVGDVFGRYISGISGDYLFHSVPYYSMSEEDLELEEFNKLGEQASQGCVRLAVSDAKWVYDNCPTGTNVSIYDDAENAGPLGKPDAIKITDFTNKWDPTDSNKKCPYAKATPIISGANDYTIKSGGEFYALAGVTAVDTCGNDITSNIEVFGNVVTNRKGKYKVTYSVTDVLKRTSSVTITVTVA
;
A
#
# COMPACT_ATOMS: atom_id res chain seq x y z
N ASN A 1 -5.18 -82.00 -1.50
CA ASN A 1 -4.06 -81.77 -0.61
C ASN A 1 -3.95 -80.29 -0.28
N ASP A 2 -4.93 -79.85 0.47
CA ASP A 2 -5.06 -78.44 0.89
C ASP A 2 -4.92 -78.38 2.39
N SER A 3 -3.93 -77.65 2.83
CA SER A 3 -3.72 -77.36 4.24
C SER A 3 -4.26 -75.96 4.54
N GLN A 4 -5.32 -75.95 5.29
CA GLN A 4 -5.88 -74.80 5.93
C GLN A 4 -4.89 -74.18 6.92
N ASN A 5 -4.72 -72.87 6.84
CA ASN A 5 -4.01 -72.09 7.84
C ASN A 5 -4.96 -71.02 8.40
N SER A 6 -5.44 -71.23 9.59
CA SER A 6 -6.25 -70.28 10.36
C SER A 6 -5.36 -69.22 10.98
N PRO A 7 -5.76 -67.95 11.04
CA PRO A 7 -4.95 -66.91 11.65
C PRO A 7 -5.06 -66.92 13.18
N LYS A 8 -3.91 -66.74 13.81
CA LYS A 8 -3.69 -66.61 15.24
C LYS A 8 -4.19 -65.24 15.73
N PRO A 9 -4.79 -65.09 16.92
CA PRO A 9 -5.26 -63.81 17.40
C PRO A 9 -4.08 -62.88 17.72
N GLN A 10 -4.19 -61.65 17.19
CA GLN A 10 -3.27 -60.55 17.48
C GLN A 10 -3.55 -60.00 18.89
N THR A 11 -2.51 -59.86 19.68
CA THR A 11 -2.46 -59.11 20.91
C THR A 11 -2.62 -57.62 20.64
N PRO A 12 -3.25 -56.81 21.54
CA PRO A 12 -3.42 -55.38 21.33
C PRO A 12 -2.08 -54.67 21.36
N ASP A 13 -1.88 -53.91 20.28
CA ASP A 13 -0.70 -53.10 20.03
C ASP A 13 -0.53 -52.06 21.12
N THR A 14 0.63 -52.03 21.70
CA THR A 14 1.10 -51.03 22.63
C THR A 14 1.10 -49.66 21.95
N ALA A 15 0.44 -48.71 22.59
CA ALA A 15 0.45 -47.31 22.20
C ALA A 15 1.90 -46.84 21.99
N VAL A 16 2.28 -46.65 20.74
CA VAL A 16 3.53 -45.98 20.37
C VAL A 16 3.34 -44.52 20.71
N THR A 17 3.94 -44.08 21.81
CA THR A 17 4.19 -42.67 22.08
C THR A 17 5.15 -42.20 21.00
N GLU A 18 4.60 -41.62 19.93
CA GLU A 18 5.42 -40.86 18.97
C GLU A 18 6.05 -39.69 19.73
N ASN A 19 7.33 -39.81 19.99
CA ASN A 19 8.16 -38.70 20.41
C ASN A 19 8.10 -37.67 19.27
N MET A 20 7.37 -36.56 19.50
CA MET A 20 7.36 -35.42 18.59
C MET A 20 8.76 -34.85 18.54
N THR A 21 9.57 -35.32 17.59
CA THR A 21 10.83 -34.68 17.20
C THR A 21 10.48 -33.44 16.40
N PHE A 22 10.73 -32.27 16.97
CA PHE A 22 10.70 -31.03 16.21
C PHE A 22 11.79 -31.09 15.14
N PRO A 23 11.53 -30.63 13.89
CA PRO A 23 12.56 -30.63 12.87
C PRO A 23 13.75 -29.77 13.32
N SER A 24 14.95 -30.29 13.14
CA SER A 24 16.22 -29.64 13.52
C SER A 24 16.60 -28.43 12.65
N LYS A 25 15.66 -27.90 11.85
CA LYS A 25 15.83 -26.72 11.02
C LYS A 25 15.12 -25.54 11.69
N VAL A 26 15.90 -24.52 12.05
CA VAL A 26 15.37 -23.25 12.55
C VAL A 26 14.61 -22.57 11.41
N ASP A 27 13.30 -22.46 11.54
CA ASP A 27 12.51 -21.69 10.59
C ASP A 27 12.88 -20.20 10.69
N SER A 28 13.06 -19.54 9.56
CA SER A 28 13.45 -18.13 9.50
C SER A 28 12.30 -17.27 9.01
N LEU A 29 12.10 -16.13 9.66
CA LEU A 29 11.14 -15.10 9.32
C LEU A 29 11.87 -13.77 9.16
N THR A 30 11.64 -13.06 8.07
CA THR A 30 12.16 -11.71 7.87
C THR A 30 11.00 -10.71 7.98
N LEU A 31 11.17 -9.71 8.85
CA LEU A 31 10.23 -8.60 9.06
C LEU A 31 10.98 -7.29 8.88
N LYS A 32 10.26 -6.21 8.62
CA LYS A 32 10.78 -4.84 8.70
C LYS A 32 10.40 -4.23 10.05
N VAL A 33 11.16 -3.22 10.49
CA VAL A 33 10.81 -2.46 11.71
C VAL A 33 9.37 -1.95 11.61
N GLY A 34 8.55 -2.23 12.63
CA GLY A 34 7.13 -1.88 12.72
C GLY A 34 6.18 -2.94 12.17
N GLU A 35 6.67 -4.00 11.53
CA GLU A 35 5.83 -5.11 11.09
C GLU A 35 5.56 -6.09 12.23
N SER A 36 4.39 -6.70 12.20
CA SER A 36 3.98 -7.75 13.11
C SER A 36 3.53 -8.98 12.33
N LYS A 37 3.83 -10.18 12.85
CA LYS A 37 3.39 -11.44 12.25
C LYS A 37 3.12 -12.48 13.32
N LEU A 38 2.11 -13.30 13.08
CA LEU A 38 1.86 -14.50 13.88
C LEU A 38 2.79 -15.63 13.41
N ILE A 39 3.49 -16.28 14.33
CA ILE A 39 4.23 -17.50 14.02
C ILE A 39 3.22 -18.65 13.88
N GLU A 40 3.12 -19.19 12.68
CA GLU A 40 2.22 -20.29 12.37
C GLU A 40 2.80 -21.61 12.88
N LEU A 41 2.14 -22.20 13.85
CA LEU A 41 2.38 -23.57 14.32
C LEU A 41 1.24 -24.46 13.83
N SER A 42 1.51 -25.78 13.64
CA SER A 42 0.42 -26.72 13.44
C SER A 42 -0.55 -26.65 14.62
N SER A 43 -1.84 -26.87 14.37
CA SER A 43 -2.90 -26.72 15.39
C SER A 43 -2.65 -27.54 16.68
N GLU A 44 -2.01 -28.70 16.58
CA GLU A 44 -1.64 -29.52 17.71
C GLU A 44 -0.45 -28.96 18.50
N LYS A 45 0.56 -28.45 17.79
CA LYS A 45 1.72 -27.78 18.41
C LYS A 45 1.31 -26.48 19.10
N ALA A 46 0.47 -25.67 18.47
CA ALA A 46 -0.03 -24.43 19.06
C ALA A 46 -0.75 -24.68 20.42
N LYS A 47 -1.53 -25.74 20.52
CA LYS A 47 -2.23 -26.15 21.78
C LYS A 47 -1.28 -26.61 22.90
N SER A 48 -0.06 -27.03 22.58
CA SER A 48 0.91 -27.52 23.56
C SER A 48 1.82 -26.42 24.10
N VAL A 49 1.92 -25.25 23.40
CA VAL A 49 2.78 -24.15 23.85
C VAL A 49 2.24 -23.51 25.12
N THR A 50 3.12 -23.36 26.09
CA THR A 50 2.82 -22.77 27.41
C THR A 50 3.50 -21.40 27.58
N LYS A 51 4.55 -21.14 26.81
CA LYS A 51 5.31 -19.92 26.94
C LYS A 51 6.02 -19.57 25.63
N TRP A 52 6.01 -18.29 25.27
CA TRP A 52 6.82 -17.71 24.25
C TRP A 52 7.91 -16.81 24.84
N THR A 53 9.09 -16.79 24.23
CA THR A 53 10.18 -15.90 24.66
C THR A 53 10.97 -15.38 23.46
N SER A 54 11.46 -14.16 23.59
CA SER A 54 12.43 -13.58 22.65
C SER A 54 13.82 -13.53 23.28
N SER A 55 14.84 -13.84 22.51
CA SER A 55 16.25 -13.71 22.96
C SER A 55 16.68 -12.25 23.12
N ASP A 56 16.03 -11.33 22.41
CA ASP A 56 16.23 -9.89 22.53
C ASP A 56 14.90 -9.14 22.28
N SER A 57 14.22 -8.81 23.35
CA SER A 57 12.96 -8.08 23.31
C SER A 57 13.08 -6.60 22.88
N LYS A 58 14.29 -6.09 22.71
CA LYS A 58 14.52 -4.75 22.12
C LYS A 58 14.51 -4.82 20.60
N ILE A 59 14.76 -5.98 20.00
CA ILE A 59 14.73 -6.22 18.56
C ILE A 59 13.36 -6.73 18.15
N VAL A 60 12.86 -7.78 18.81
CA VAL A 60 11.56 -8.43 18.53
C VAL A 60 10.88 -8.78 19.86
N THR A 61 9.65 -8.35 20.06
CA THR A 61 8.79 -8.87 21.12
C THR A 61 7.96 -10.03 20.61
N VAL A 62 7.48 -10.89 21.50
CA VAL A 62 6.51 -11.93 21.21
C VAL A 62 5.48 -11.96 22.32
N ASP A 63 4.20 -12.07 21.97
CA ASP A 63 3.12 -12.22 22.92
C ASP A 63 2.83 -13.70 23.24
N ASP A 64 1.91 -13.93 24.17
CA ASP A 64 1.51 -15.27 24.59
C ASP A 64 0.80 -16.09 23.50
N GLY A 65 0.36 -15.43 22.41
CA GLY A 65 -0.23 -16.07 21.23
C GLY A 65 0.78 -16.42 20.13
N GLY A 66 2.06 -16.03 20.30
CA GLY A 66 3.09 -16.25 19.28
C GLY A 66 3.13 -15.15 18.21
N ARG A 67 2.47 -14.01 18.41
CA ARG A 67 2.61 -12.85 17.55
C ARG A 67 3.92 -12.12 17.88
N VAL A 68 4.71 -11.91 16.87
CA VAL A 68 5.98 -11.18 16.96
C VAL A 68 5.82 -9.76 16.41
N ASP A 69 6.42 -8.80 17.12
CA ASP A 69 6.47 -7.39 16.71
C ASP A 69 7.94 -6.98 16.53
N ALA A 70 8.26 -6.50 15.32
CA ALA A 70 9.60 -6.09 14.95
C ALA A 70 9.85 -4.63 15.39
N LEU A 71 10.68 -4.42 16.42
CA LEU A 71 10.90 -3.13 17.05
C LEU A 71 12.14 -2.40 16.52
N LYS A 72 13.22 -3.12 16.22
CA LYS A 72 14.51 -2.56 15.84
C LYS A 72 15.24 -3.52 14.90
N GLU A 73 16.06 -2.97 13.99
CA GLU A 73 16.97 -3.74 13.15
C GLU A 73 17.86 -4.69 13.97
N GLY A 74 17.96 -5.93 13.50
CA GLY A 74 18.75 -6.98 14.15
C GLY A 74 18.14 -8.35 13.96
N THR A 75 18.64 -9.32 14.69
CA THR A 75 18.14 -10.70 14.69
C THR A 75 17.85 -11.15 16.12
N ALA A 76 16.68 -11.72 16.34
CA ALA A 76 16.32 -12.35 17.60
C ALA A 76 15.82 -13.77 17.37
N LEU A 77 16.01 -14.63 18.35
CA LEU A 77 15.50 -15.99 18.36
C LEU A 77 14.20 -16.00 19.19
N ILE A 78 13.12 -16.40 18.58
CA ILE A 78 11.82 -16.58 19.25
C ILE A 78 11.68 -18.06 19.59
N SER A 79 11.30 -18.36 20.81
CA SER A 79 11.18 -19.73 21.29
C SER A 79 9.76 -19.99 21.80
N ALA A 80 9.12 -21.01 21.25
CA ALA A 80 7.88 -21.60 21.75
C ALA A 80 8.22 -22.79 22.65
N ILE A 81 7.80 -22.76 23.90
CA ILE A 81 8.07 -23.79 24.91
C ILE A 81 6.76 -24.53 25.21
N SER A 82 6.75 -25.84 25.01
CA SER A 82 5.60 -26.70 25.24
C SER A 82 5.52 -27.23 26.68
N LYS A 83 4.40 -27.85 27.04
CA LYS A 83 4.15 -28.44 28.37
C LYS A 83 5.19 -29.50 28.76
N ASP A 84 5.69 -30.26 27.81
CA ASP A 84 6.73 -31.27 27.96
C ASP A 84 8.15 -30.70 28.03
N LYS A 85 8.27 -29.37 28.05
CA LYS A 85 9.53 -28.59 28.00
C LYS A 85 10.27 -28.66 26.64
N SER A 86 9.71 -29.26 25.62
CA SER A 86 10.25 -29.18 24.27
C SER A 86 10.22 -27.73 23.78
N LYS A 87 11.19 -27.38 22.92
CA LYS A 87 11.42 -26.00 22.43
C LYS A 87 11.44 -25.98 20.90
N SER A 88 10.61 -25.14 20.31
CA SER A 88 10.69 -24.78 18.89
C SER A 88 11.29 -23.39 18.78
N GLU A 89 12.24 -23.21 17.86
CA GLU A 89 12.96 -21.97 17.70
C GLU A 89 12.73 -21.40 16.30
N PHE A 90 12.54 -20.07 16.22
CA PHE A 90 12.31 -19.32 15.00
C PHE A 90 13.27 -18.14 14.99
N GLN A 91 14.09 -18.06 13.97
CA GLN A 91 14.96 -16.90 13.78
C GLN A 91 14.17 -15.78 13.11
N VAL A 92 13.98 -14.68 13.83
CA VAL A 92 13.36 -13.46 13.27
C VAL A 92 14.44 -12.45 12.99
N THR A 93 14.64 -12.16 11.71
CA THR A 93 15.53 -11.09 11.24
C THR A 93 14.70 -9.86 10.95
N VAL A 94 14.96 -8.79 11.69
CA VAL A 94 14.37 -7.48 11.42
C VAL A 94 15.33 -6.74 10.50
N ALA A 95 14.95 -6.65 9.24
CA ALA A 95 15.69 -5.85 8.27
C ALA A 95 15.56 -4.38 8.63
N LYS A 96 16.61 -3.61 8.34
CA LYS A 96 16.54 -2.16 8.37
C LYS A 96 15.29 -1.78 7.62
N SER A 97 14.40 -1.04 8.27
CA SER A 97 13.36 -0.38 7.52
C SER A 97 14.07 0.49 6.48
N THR A 98 14.28 -0.05 5.29
CA THR A 98 14.41 0.76 4.11
C THR A 98 13.01 1.30 3.82
N THR A 99 12.38 1.81 4.84
CA THR A 99 11.38 2.82 4.66
C THR A 99 12.20 4.05 4.24
N LYS A 100 12.47 4.11 2.98
CA LYS A 100 11.61 5.06 2.22
C LYS A 100 10.25 4.96 2.89
N LYS A 101 9.99 5.91 3.82
CA LYS A 101 8.68 6.15 4.47
C LYS A 101 7.69 5.66 3.46
N GLN A 102 6.92 4.57 3.75
CA GLN A 102 5.99 4.02 2.79
C GLN A 102 5.12 5.18 2.42
N GLN A 103 5.50 5.82 1.33
CA GLN A 103 4.97 7.08 0.90
C GLN A 103 3.70 6.67 0.24
N SER A 104 2.73 6.54 1.13
CA SER A 104 1.31 6.69 0.88
C SER A 104 0.89 6.45 -0.56
N TYR A 105 0.16 5.42 -0.75
CA TYR A 105 -0.74 5.16 -1.86
C TYR A 105 -1.45 6.44 -2.31
N SER A 106 -0.88 7.13 -3.24
CA SER A 106 -1.36 8.37 -3.84
C SER A 106 -0.89 8.33 -5.28
N THR A 107 -1.61 8.94 -6.18
CA THR A 107 -1.15 9.17 -7.56
C THR A 107 0.18 9.90 -7.60
N CYS A 108 0.63 10.43 -6.46
CA CYS A 108 1.92 11.11 -6.38
C CYS A 108 2.71 10.76 -5.12
N ILE A 109 4.03 10.86 -5.23
CA ILE A 109 5.02 10.78 -4.16
C ILE A 109 5.69 12.15 -4.03
N THR A 110 5.90 12.63 -2.80
CA THR A 110 6.62 13.88 -2.53
C THR A 110 7.86 13.63 -1.68
N ALA A 111 8.93 14.39 -1.91
CA ALA A 111 10.21 14.24 -1.21
C ALA A 111 10.98 15.58 -1.17
N ASN A 112 12.04 15.63 -0.38
CA ASN A 112 13.00 16.75 -0.34
C ASN A 112 12.34 18.12 -0.12
N LEU A 113 11.29 18.18 0.72
CA LEU A 113 10.48 19.38 0.93
C LEU A 113 11.30 20.53 1.52
N ASP A 114 12.26 20.26 2.41
CA ASP A 114 13.13 21.30 3.01
C ASP A 114 13.95 22.03 1.95
N LYS A 115 14.52 21.29 0.99
CA LYS A 115 15.26 21.89 -0.13
C LYS A 115 14.33 22.66 -1.05
N LEU A 116 13.14 22.15 -1.31
CA LEU A 116 12.12 22.84 -2.10
C LEU A 116 11.74 24.17 -1.44
N GLU A 117 11.48 24.20 -0.14
CA GLU A 117 11.16 25.45 0.60
C GLU A 117 12.31 26.46 0.54
N SER A 118 13.55 25.98 0.64
CA SER A 118 14.72 26.83 0.47
C SER A 118 14.76 27.48 -0.94
N ASN A 119 14.50 26.71 -2.00
CA ASN A 119 14.55 27.17 -3.36
C ASN A 119 13.39 28.11 -3.73
N LYS A 120 12.22 27.99 -3.11
CA LYS A 120 11.06 28.91 -3.32
C LYS A 120 11.39 30.36 -3.06
N ARG A 121 12.42 30.65 -2.28
CA ARG A 121 12.85 32.03 -1.98
C ARG A 121 13.57 32.70 -3.16
N ASN A 122 14.01 31.95 -4.15
CA ASN A 122 14.68 32.47 -5.34
C ASN A 122 13.69 32.55 -6.49
N THR A 123 13.20 33.74 -6.76
CA THR A 123 12.21 34.00 -7.83
C THR A 123 12.82 34.21 -9.21
N ALA A 124 14.15 34.24 -9.33
CA ALA A 124 14.83 34.51 -10.61
C ALA A 124 14.90 33.29 -11.54
N LYS A 125 14.49 32.10 -11.06
CA LYS A 125 14.57 30.85 -11.78
C LYS A 125 13.29 30.03 -11.62
N ASN A 126 12.90 29.35 -12.69
CA ASN A 126 11.82 28.37 -12.59
C ASN A 126 12.14 27.35 -11.48
N LEU A 127 11.21 27.20 -10.55
CA LEU A 127 11.42 26.34 -9.38
C LEU A 127 11.53 24.85 -9.75
N TYR A 128 10.88 24.46 -10.85
CA TYR A 128 10.72 23.08 -11.27
C TYR A 128 11.23 22.80 -12.69
N ALA A 129 11.59 21.53 -12.91
CA ALA A 129 11.68 20.90 -14.21
C ALA A 129 10.99 19.54 -14.15
N ILE A 130 10.43 19.09 -15.26
CA ILE A 130 9.64 17.86 -15.35
C ILE A 130 10.42 16.85 -16.20
N LYS A 131 10.45 15.60 -15.77
CA LYS A 131 10.88 14.46 -16.59
C LYS A 131 9.75 13.45 -16.68
N VAL A 132 9.43 13.03 -17.89
CA VAL A 132 8.43 11.99 -18.17
C VAL A 132 9.15 10.73 -18.64
N ASN A 133 9.06 9.68 -17.87
CA ASN A 133 9.45 8.36 -18.33
C ASN A 133 8.27 7.73 -19.07
N ARG A 134 8.33 7.72 -20.39
CA ARG A 134 7.24 7.29 -21.25
C ARG A 134 6.91 5.82 -21.09
N THR A 135 7.92 4.95 -21.03
CA THR A 135 7.75 3.49 -20.91
C THR A 135 7.30 3.07 -19.53
N ALA A 136 7.76 3.77 -18.48
CA ALA A 136 7.34 3.48 -17.11
C ALA A 136 5.99 4.15 -16.75
N ASN A 137 5.45 5.05 -17.58
CA ASN A 137 4.26 5.84 -17.28
C ASN A 137 4.38 6.59 -15.93
N CYS A 138 5.50 7.30 -15.77
CA CYS A 138 5.82 8.01 -14.54
C CYS A 138 6.39 9.40 -14.86
N VAL A 139 5.88 10.41 -14.20
CA VAL A 139 6.38 11.77 -14.23
C VAL A 139 7.17 12.04 -12.96
N THR A 140 8.41 12.53 -13.07
CA THR A 140 9.18 13.02 -11.93
C THR A 140 9.45 14.51 -12.07
N VAL A 141 9.14 15.27 -11.03
CA VAL A 141 9.42 16.71 -10.94
C VAL A 141 10.66 16.91 -10.08
N TYR A 142 11.53 17.77 -10.55
CA TYR A 142 12.80 18.12 -9.90
C TYR A 142 12.83 19.60 -9.52
N THR A 143 13.51 19.91 -8.42
CA THR A 143 14.00 21.25 -8.14
C THR A 143 15.55 21.29 -8.33
N TYR A 144 16.11 22.48 -8.33
CA TYR A 144 17.54 22.63 -8.59
C TYR A 144 18.40 22.47 -7.34
N ASP A 145 19.63 21.99 -7.56
CA ASP A 145 20.71 21.88 -6.57
C ASP A 145 21.43 23.23 -6.39
N GLU A 146 22.49 23.24 -5.60
CA GLU A 146 23.31 24.45 -5.34
C GLU A 146 24.06 24.97 -6.57
N LYS A 147 24.27 24.09 -7.58
CA LYS A 147 24.85 24.46 -8.88
C LYS A 147 23.78 24.93 -9.87
N GLY A 148 22.52 25.00 -9.45
CA GLY A 148 21.41 25.39 -10.28
C GLY A 148 20.95 24.32 -11.28
N LYS A 149 21.34 23.04 -11.13
CA LYS A 149 20.91 21.92 -11.97
C LYS A 149 19.68 21.25 -11.36
N TYR A 150 18.70 20.90 -12.18
CA TYR A 150 17.49 20.20 -11.73
C TYR A 150 17.75 18.71 -11.47
N THR A 151 18.33 18.41 -10.31
CA THR A 151 18.80 17.09 -9.90
C THR A 151 18.09 16.56 -8.67
N ILE A 152 17.38 17.41 -7.92
CA ILE A 152 16.72 17.04 -6.67
C ILE A 152 15.24 16.68 -6.94
N PRO A 153 14.88 15.39 -6.87
CA PRO A 153 13.50 14.97 -7.13
C PRO A 153 12.59 15.38 -5.96
N VAL A 154 11.49 16.05 -6.27
CA VAL A 154 10.54 16.53 -5.26
C VAL A 154 9.15 15.92 -5.36
N ARG A 155 8.78 15.39 -6.53
CA ARG A 155 7.48 14.77 -6.74
C ARG A 155 7.58 13.71 -7.84
N ALA A 156 6.92 12.57 -7.64
CA ALA A 156 6.59 11.62 -8.71
C ALA A 156 5.08 11.51 -8.83
N MET A 157 4.59 11.33 -10.04
CA MET A 157 3.17 11.19 -10.38
C MET A 157 3.01 10.01 -11.30
N ILE A 158 1.96 9.21 -11.09
CA ILE A 158 1.55 8.22 -12.07
C ILE A 158 0.92 8.92 -13.27
N CYS A 159 1.18 8.43 -14.47
CA CYS A 159 0.57 8.97 -15.68
C CYS A 159 0.19 7.89 -16.68
N SER A 160 -0.55 8.25 -17.72
CA SER A 160 -0.69 7.43 -18.93
C SER A 160 -0.11 8.18 -20.10
N THR A 161 0.79 7.52 -20.82
CA THR A 161 1.39 8.01 -22.05
C THR A 161 0.71 7.40 -23.28
N GLY A 162 1.19 7.75 -24.48
CA GLY A 162 0.59 7.29 -25.72
C GLY A 162 0.77 5.81 -26.00
N LEU A 163 -0.28 5.17 -26.53
CA LEU A 163 -0.22 3.82 -27.07
C LEU A 163 0.90 3.70 -28.10
N ASP A 164 1.53 2.53 -28.15
CA ASP A 164 2.62 2.23 -29.10
C ASP A 164 3.75 3.26 -29.08
N ASN A 165 4.02 3.82 -27.89
CA ASN A 165 5.02 4.87 -27.69
C ASN A 165 4.76 6.15 -28.52
N SER A 166 3.51 6.48 -28.83
CA SER A 166 3.15 7.67 -29.61
C SER A 166 3.44 9.00 -28.91
N THR A 167 3.66 9.01 -27.58
CA THR A 167 4.20 10.20 -26.91
C THR A 167 5.61 10.49 -27.42
N ILE A 168 5.88 11.71 -27.86
CA ILE A 168 7.20 12.14 -28.36
C ILE A 168 8.28 12.09 -27.28
N THR A 169 9.52 11.76 -27.64
CA THR A 169 10.70 11.90 -26.77
C THR A 169 11.50 13.14 -27.11
N GLY A 170 12.25 13.66 -26.16
CA GLY A 170 13.10 14.85 -26.34
C GLY A 170 12.92 15.88 -25.23
N ASP A 171 13.49 17.06 -25.45
CA ASP A 171 13.46 18.19 -24.51
C ASP A 171 12.55 19.30 -25.05
N TYR A 172 11.64 19.72 -24.21
CA TYR A 172 10.58 20.69 -24.49
C TYR A 172 10.44 21.68 -23.34
N THR A 173 9.48 22.58 -23.47
CA THR A 173 9.07 23.47 -22.38
C THR A 173 7.56 23.56 -22.32
N ILE A 174 7.02 23.80 -21.12
CA ILE A 174 5.59 24.11 -20.96
C ILE A 174 5.22 25.34 -21.81
N GLY A 175 4.21 25.16 -22.64
CA GLY A 175 3.68 26.20 -23.54
C GLY A 175 2.34 26.73 -23.03
N ILE A 176 1.30 26.56 -23.86
CA ILE A 176 -0.06 27.03 -23.59
C ILE A 176 -0.64 26.41 -22.32
N LYS A 177 -1.55 27.13 -21.69
CA LYS A 177 -2.32 26.64 -20.53
C LYS A 177 -3.79 26.97 -20.69
N SER A 178 -4.65 26.02 -20.35
CA SER A 178 -6.10 26.21 -20.34
C SER A 178 -6.71 25.36 -19.21
N GLU A 179 -7.75 25.84 -18.56
CA GLU A 179 -8.44 25.01 -17.56
C GLU A 179 -9.16 23.84 -18.22
N TRP A 180 -9.83 24.07 -19.34
CA TRP A 180 -10.49 23.05 -20.15
C TRP A 180 -10.08 23.18 -21.61
N LEU A 181 -9.99 22.06 -22.32
CA LEU A 181 -9.75 22.00 -23.76
C LEU A 181 -10.45 20.77 -24.34
N SER A 182 -11.07 20.94 -25.51
CA SER A 182 -11.54 19.84 -26.33
C SER A 182 -10.36 19.04 -26.88
N LEU A 183 -10.43 17.74 -26.80
CA LEU A 183 -9.42 16.79 -27.25
C LEU A 183 -9.94 15.97 -28.43
N VAL A 184 -9.08 15.20 -29.06
CA VAL A 184 -9.47 14.25 -30.11
C VAL A 184 -10.41 13.20 -29.53
N GLY A 185 -11.52 12.91 -30.21
CA GLY A 185 -12.53 11.93 -29.81
C GLY A 185 -13.72 12.54 -29.06
N ASP A 186 -13.98 13.84 -29.25
CA ASP A 186 -15.12 14.57 -28.66
C ASP A 186 -15.16 14.49 -27.12
N VAL A 187 -13.98 14.49 -26.50
CA VAL A 187 -13.79 14.49 -25.05
C VAL A 187 -13.00 15.72 -24.61
N PHE A 188 -12.93 15.96 -23.31
CA PHE A 188 -12.34 17.15 -22.73
C PHE A 188 -11.25 16.83 -21.73
N GLY A 189 -10.11 17.51 -21.81
CA GLY A 189 -9.10 17.50 -20.77
C GLY A 189 -9.24 18.71 -19.86
N ARG A 190 -8.85 18.54 -18.59
CA ARG A 190 -8.80 19.63 -17.62
C ARG A 190 -7.37 19.89 -17.17
N TYR A 191 -7.07 21.14 -16.81
CA TYR A 191 -5.75 21.62 -16.39
C TYR A 191 -4.65 21.33 -17.40
N ILE A 192 -4.87 21.84 -18.60
CA ILE A 192 -3.97 21.67 -19.75
C ILE A 192 -2.66 22.41 -19.54
N SER A 193 -1.55 21.72 -19.81
CA SER A 193 -0.23 22.34 -19.95
C SER A 193 0.43 21.77 -21.21
N GLY A 194 0.59 22.60 -22.25
CA GLY A 194 1.15 22.22 -23.54
C GLY A 194 2.62 21.81 -23.44
N ILE A 195 3.01 20.80 -24.19
CA ILE A 195 4.40 20.32 -24.28
C ILE A 195 4.98 20.72 -25.64
N SER A 196 4.37 20.27 -26.75
CA SER A 196 4.78 20.57 -28.11
C SER A 196 3.65 20.21 -29.08
N GLY A 197 3.20 21.14 -29.91
CA GLY A 197 2.07 20.91 -30.81
C GLY A 197 0.84 20.40 -30.03
N ASP A 198 0.33 19.24 -30.39
CA ASP A 198 -0.84 18.63 -29.79
C ASP A 198 -0.51 17.73 -28.58
N TYR A 199 0.76 17.64 -28.17
CA TYR A 199 1.17 16.88 -26.98
C TYR A 199 1.02 17.74 -25.73
N LEU A 200 0.23 17.26 -24.79
CA LEU A 200 -0.22 18.01 -23.62
C LEU A 200 -0.06 17.17 -22.33
N PHE A 201 0.16 17.84 -21.21
CA PHE A 201 -0.27 17.33 -19.91
C PHE A 201 -1.71 17.73 -19.68
N HIS A 202 -2.55 16.83 -19.26
CA HIS A 202 -3.94 17.09 -18.87
C HIS A 202 -4.48 16.00 -17.94
N SER A 203 -5.65 16.22 -17.34
CA SER A 203 -6.36 15.19 -16.58
C SER A 203 -6.70 13.98 -17.46
N VAL A 204 -7.11 12.87 -16.86
CA VAL A 204 -7.90 11.86 -17.57
C VAL A 204 -9.08 12.57 -18.26
N PRO A 205 -9.51 12.16 -19.46
CA PRO A 205 -10.59 12.82 -20.19
C PRO A 205 -11.95 12.76 -19.49
N TYR A 206 -12.80 13.72 -19.83
CA TYR A 206 -14.19 13.84 -19.45
C TYR A 206 -15.07 13.82 -20.69
N TYR A 207 -16.28 13.29 -20.64
CA TYR A 207 -17.25 13.32 -21.74
C TYR A 207 -17.79 14.74 -22.01
N SER A 208 -17.73 15.63 -21.03
CA SER A 208 -18.14 17.03 -21.13
C SER A 208 -17.22 17.93 -20.29
N MET A 209 -17.36 19.25 -20.37
CA MET A 209 -16.65 20.22 -19.51
C MET A 209 -17.29 20.27 -18.11
N SER A 210 -17.46 19.10 -17.48
CA SER A 210 -18.02 18.94 -16.14
C SER A 210 -17.15 18.00 -15.32
N GLU A 211 -16.86 18.36 -14.09
CA GLU A 211 -16.13 17.49 -13.14
C GLU A 211 -16.89 16.20 -12.81
N GLU A 212 -18.17 16.15 -13.09
CA GLU A 212 -19.09 15.02 -12.79
C GLU A 212 -19.19 14.02 -13.94
N ASP A 213 -18.35 14.14 -14.99
CA ASP A 213 -18.51 13.35 -16.22
C ASP A 213 -17.17 12.73 -16.68
N LEU A 214 -16.36 12.27 -15.73
CA LEU A 214 -15.08 11.60 -15.96
C LEU A 214 -15.26 10.30 -16.75
N GLU A 215 -14.36 10.01 -17.67
CA GLU A 215 -14.20 8.70 -18.30
C GLU A 215 -13.56 7.71 -17.30
N LEU A 216 -14.39 7.03 -16.50
CA LEU A 216 -13.94 6.14 -15.41
C LEU A 216 -13.06 4.99 -15.89
N GLU A 217 -13.37 4.42 -17.05
CA GLU A 217 -12.56 3.35 -17.65
C GLU A 217 -11.17 3.85 -18.05
N GLU A 218 -11.07 5.07 -18.58
CA GLU A 218 -9.79 5.70 -18.92
C GLU A 218 -9.01 6.09 -17.65
N PHE A 219 -9.69 6.49 -16.57
CA PHE A 219 -9.06 6.71 -15.28
C PHE A 219 -8.39 5.43 -14.74
N ASN A 220 -9.05 4.31 -14.90
CA ASN A 220 -8.53 3.01 -14.47
C ASN A 220 -7.32 2.53 -15.29
N LYS A 221 -6.99 3.18 -16.40
CA LYS A 221 -5.77 2.93 -17.17
C LYS A 221 -4.57 3.78 -16.72
N LEU A 222 -4.72 4.65 -15.70
CA LEU A 222 -3.55 5.37 -15.17
C LEU A 222 -2.45 4.39 -14.75
N GLY A 223 -1.23 4.67 -15.22
CA GLY A 223 -0.06 3.81 -15.05
C GLY A 223 0.24 2.92 -16.26
N GLU A 224 -0.59 2.97 -17.28
CA GLU A 224 -0.44 2.22 -18.53
C GLU A 224 -0.44 3.17 -19.72
N GLN A 225 0.08 2.74 -20.88
CA GLN A 225 -0.08 3.46 -22.12
C GLN A 225 -1.55 3.43 -22.55
N ALA A 226 -2.18 4.58 -22.73
CA ALA A 226 -3.63 4.65 -22.99
C ALA A 226 -4.05 5.86 -23.84
N SER A 227 -3.17 6.85 -24.07
CA SER A 227 -3.51 8.05 -24.81
C SER A 227 -3.14 7.94 -26.31
N GLN A 228 -3.47 8.97 -27.06
CA GLN A 228 -3.02 9.13 -28.45
C GLN A 228 -1.70 9.92 -28.55
N GLY A 229 -1.01 10.15 -27.42
CA GLY A 229 0.26 10.85 -27.36
C GLY A 229 0.39 11.82 -26.19
N CYS A 230 -0.70 12.33 -25.63
CA CYS A 230 -0.69 13.19 -24.46
C CYS A 230 -0.25 12.43 -23.19
N VAL A 231 0.14 13.17 -22.18
CA VAL A 231 0.47 12.66 -20.84
C VAL A 231 -0.73 12.91 -19.92
N ARG A 232 -1.53 11.88 -19.71
CA ARG A 232 -2.72 11.92 -18.83
C ARG A 232 -2.33 11.74 -17.37
N LEU A 233 -2.91 12.53 -16.50
CA LEU A 233 -2.69 12.52 -15.04
C LEU A 233 -4.02 12.42 -14.30
N ALA A 234 -4.00 12.03 -13.03
CA ALA A 234 -5.13 12.29 -12.15
C ALA A 234 -5.36 13.81 -12.06
N VAL A 235 -6.61 14.24 -11.82
CA VAL A 235 -6.94 15.67 -11.88
C VAL A 235 -6.15 16.52 -10.89
N SER A 236 -5.86 16.00 -9.69
CA SER A 236 -5.02 16.69 -8.71
C SER A 236 -3.58 16.90 -9.19
N ASP A 237 -3.02 15.96 -9.92
CA ASP A 237 -1.66 16.02 -10.44
C ASP A 237 -1.59 16.92 -11.68
N ALA A 238 -2.58 16.84 -12.56
CA ALA A 238 -2.73 17.78 -13.69
C ALA A 238 -2.87 19.23 -13.19
N LYS A 239 -3.71 19.44 -12.16
CA LYS A 239 -3.86 20.75 -11.51
C LYS A 239 -2.54 21.21 -10.89
N TRP A 240 -1.82 20.30 -10.23
CA TRP A 240 -0.54 20.65 -9.62
C TRP A 240 0.48 21.12 -10.68
N VAL A 241 0.60 20.42 -11.82
CA VAL A 241 1.44 20.85 -12.95
C VAL A 241 0.97 22.21 -13.51
N TYR A 242 -0.34 22.35 -13.67
CA TYR A 242 -0.95 23.58 -14.14
C TYR A 242 -0.63 24.78 -13.25
N ASP A 243 -0.75 24.63 -11.92
CA ASP A 243 -0.56 25.73 -10.98
C ASP A 243 0.93 26.05 -10.73
N ASN A 244 1.80 25.04 -10.72
CA ASN A 244 3.17 25.17 -10.23
C ASN A 244 4.25 25.22 -11.34
N CYS A 245 3.94 24.77 -12.55
CA CYS A 245 4.88 24.72 -13.65
C CYS A 245 4.47 25.77 -14.71
N PRO A 246 4.96 27.01 -14.63
CA PRO A 246 4.61 28.08 -15.58
C PRO A 246 5.15 27.78 -16.99
N THR A 247 4.65 28.52 -17.98
CA THR A 247 5.22 28.54 -19.33
C THR A 247 6.73 28.75 -19.30
N GLY A 248 7.47 27.95 -20.09
CA GLY A 248 8.93 27.91 -20.07
C GLY A 248 9.54 26.95 -19.06
N THR A 249 8.74 26.21 -18.25
CA THR A 249 9.25 25.12 -17.42
C THR A 249 9.79 24.00 -18.32
N ASN A 250 11.01 23.54 -18.07
CA ASN A 250 11.65 22.47 -18.84
C ASN A 250 10.90 21.14 -18.67
N VAL A 251 10.70 20.44 -19.78
CA VAL A 251 10.11 19.09 -19.85
C VAL A 251 11.03 18.20 -20.67
N SER A 252 11.49 17.10 -20.10
CA SER A 252 12.27 16.07 -20.81
C SER A 252 11.46 14.77 -20.83
N ILE A 253 11.27 14.18 -22.01
CA ILE A 253 10.54 12.93 -22.19
C ILE A 253 11.51 11.87 -22.72
N TYR A 254 11.62 10.76 -22.00
CA TYR A 254 12.60 9.70 -22.25
C TYR A 254 12.02 8.30 -21.99
N ASP A 255 12.76 7.29 -22.39
CA ASP A 255 12.43 5.88 -22.15
C ASP A 255 13.41 5.26 -21.17
N ASP A 256 12.87 4.61 -20.13
CA ASP A 256 13.59 3.73 -19.22
C ASP A 256 12.58 2.74 -18.63
N ALA A 257 12.54 1.52 -19.18
CA ALA A 257 11.59 0.52 -18.74
C ALA A 257 11.97 -0.12 -17.40
N GLU A 258 13.26 -0.06 -17.02
CA GLU A 258 13.77 -0.72 -15.82
C GLU A 258 13.67 0.17 -14.58
N ASN A 259 13.68 1.49 -14.77
CA ASN A 259 13.74 2.44 -13.67
C ASN A 259 12.74 3.58 -13.84
N ALA A 260 11.66 3.54 -13.09
CA ALA A 260 10.59 4.54 -13.17
C ALA A 260 11.03 5.97 -12.77
N GLY A 261 12.16 6.09 -12.11
CA GLY A 261 12.72 7.34 -11.59
C GLY A 261 13.12 7.24 -10.11
N PRO A 262 13.82 8.24 -9.57
CA PRO A 262 14.46 8.16 -8.24
C PRO A 262 13.48 8.07 -7.06
N LEU A 263 12.22 8.43 -7.24
CA LEU A 263 11.18 8.30 -6.23
C LEU A 263 10.33 7.04 -6.41
N GLY A 264 10.55 6.30 -7.50
CA GLY A 264 9.70 5.18 -7.91
C GLY A 264 8.42 5.64 -8.58
N LYS A 265 7.63 4.69 -9.09
CA LYS A 265 6.31 4.91 -9.67
C LYS A 265 5.26 4.86 -8.57
N PRO A 266 4.40 5.86 -8.44
CA PRO A 266 3.26 5.81 -7.53
C PRO A 266 2.27 4.72 -7.92
N ASP A 267 1.45 4.27 -6.97
CA ASP A 267 0.39 3.31 -7.23
C ASP A 267 -0.80 3.96 -7.95
N ALA A 268 -1.46 3.18 -8.82
CA ALA A 268 -2.67 3.61 -9.47
C ALA A 268 -3.87 3.49 -8.52
N ILE A 269 -4.73 4.51 -8.52
CA ILE A 269 -6.06 4.41 -7.94
C ILE A 269 -6.93 3.68 -8.96
N LYS A 270 -7.69 2.69 -8.53
CA LYS A 270 -8.72 2.03 -9.34
C LYS A 270 -10.10 2.36 -8.78
N ILE A 271 -11.04 2.67 -9.66
CA ILE A 271 -12.43 2.90 -9.32
C ILE A 271 -13.20 1.63 -9.70
N THR A 272 -13.86 1.01 -8.74
CA THR A 272 -14.72 -0.16 -8.97
C THR A 272 -16.21 0.16 -8.72
N ASP A 273 -16.46 1.26 -8.03
CA ASP A 273 -17.81 1.82 -7.87
C ASP A 273 -18.06 2.94 -8.90
N PHE A 274 -18.83 2.63 -9.94
CA PHE A 274 -19.17 3.55 -11.04
C PHE A 274 -20.45 4.36 -10.79
N THR A 275 -20.88 4.48 -9.54
CA THR A 275 -22.11 5.23 -9.19
C THR A 275 -21.96 6.73 -9.37
N ASN A 276 -20.74 7.26 -9.31
CA ASN A 276 -20.43 8.65 -9.63
C ASN A 276 -19.25 8.73 -10.60
N LYS A 277 -19.17 9.79 -11.38
CA LYS A 277 -18.16 9.99 -12.41
C LYS A 277 -17.21 11.12 -12.06
N TRP A 278 -16.75 11.17 -10.82
CA TRP A 278 -15.73 12.12 -10.37
C TRP A 278 -14.34 11.48 -10.34
N ASP A 279 -13.33 12.30 -10.61
CA ASP A 279 -11.96 11.91 -10.27
C ASP A 279 -11.80 11.88 -8.74
N PRO A 280 -11.39 10.75 -8.14
CA PRO A 280 -11.28 10.63 -6.68
C PRO A 280 -10.28 11.61 -6.05
N THR A 281 -9.40 12.19 -6.86
CA THR A 281 -8.38 13.14 -6.43
C THR A 281 -8.82 14.60 -6.58
N ASP A 282 -10.02 14.87 -7.09
CA ASP A 282 -10.50 16.24 -7.26
C ASP A 282 -10.69 16.92 -5.91
N SER A 283 -10.07 18.09 -5.75
CA SER A 283 -10.17 18.92 -4.55
C SER A 283 -11.44 19.76 -4.46
N ASN A 284 -12.34 19.68 -5.44
CA ASN A 284 -13.62 20.37 -5.42
C ASN A 284 -14.44 19.87 -4.21
N LYS A 285 -14.97 20.81 -3.42
CA LYS A 285 -15.78 20.50 -2.23
C LYS A 285 -17.07 19.73 -2.54
N LYS A 286 -17.54 19.77 -3.79
CA LYS A 286 -18.70 19.01 -4.26
C LYS A 286 -18.36 17.57 -4.61
N CYS A 287 -17.07 17.26 -4.79
CA CYS A 287 -16.62 15.91 -5.10
C CYS A 287 -17.09 14.93 -4.01
N PRO A 288 -17.82 13.87 -4.35
CA PRO A 288 -18.28 12.89 -3.37
C PRO A 288 -17.16 12.27 -2.55
N TYR A 289 -15.99 12.11 -3.16
CA TYR A 289 -14.81 11.58 -2.50
C TYR A 289 -14.16 12.54 -1.50
N ALA A 290 -14.45 13.85 -1.53
CA ALA A 290 -13.77 14.86 -0.71
C ALA A 290 -13.94 14.64 0.81
N LYS A 291 -15.05 14.01 1.23
CA LYS A 291 -15.38 13.73 2.64
C LYS A 291 -15.57 12.23 2.94
N ALA A 292 -15.55 11.39 1.92
CA ALA A 292 -15.71 9.97 2.09
C ALA A 292 -14.50 9.35 2.81
N THR A 293 -14.72 8.35 3.64
CA THR A 293 -13.70 7.56 4.32
C THR A 293 -13.95 6.08 4.07
N PRO A 294 -12.93 5.21 4.16
CA PRO A 294 -13.13 3.77 4.08
C PRO A 294 -14.19 3.28 5.06
N ILE A 295 -14.86 2.19 4.73
CA ILE A 295 -15.89 1.56 5.56
C ILE A 295 -15.35 0.26 6.11
N ILE A 296 -15.32 0.12 7.45
CA ILE A 296 -15.03 -1.14 8.13
C ILE A 296 -16.37 -1.78 8.51
N SER A 297 -16.57 -3.02 8.11
CA SER A 297 -17.77 -3.81 8.38
C SER A 297 -17.44 -5.06 9.20
N GLY A 298 -18.43 -5.59 9.94
CA GLY A 298 -18.26 -6.81 10.73
C GLY A 298 -17.54 -6.63 12.08
N ALA A 299 -17.03 -5.45 12.39
CA ALA A 299 -16.42 -5.12 13.67
C ALA A 299 -17.49 -4.84 14.74
N ASN A 300 -17.92 -5.88 15.47
CA ASN A 300 -18.98 -5.79 16.47
C ASN A 300 -18.46 -6.21 17.85
N ASP A 301 -19.13 -5.74 18.92
CA ASP A 301 -18.88 -6.24 20.28
C ASP A 301 -19.01 -7.76 20.34
N TYR A 302 -18.11 -8.41 21.07
CA TYR A 302 -17.99 -9.85 21.10
C TYR A 302 -17.93 -10.38 22.54
N THR A 303 -18.50 -11.58 22.78
CA THR A 303 -18.42 -12.24 24.09
C THR A 303 -17.89 -13.66 23.90
N ILE A 304 -16.84 -13.99 24.65
CA ILE A 304 -16.24 -15.33 24.69
C ILE A 304 -16.26 -15.88 26.14
N LYS A 305 -16.26 -17.18 26.28
CA LYS A 305 -16.01 -17.84 27.56
C LYS A 305 -14.54 -17.73 27.94
N SER A 306 -14.23 -17.66 29.22
CA SER A 306 -12.84 -17.68 29.68
C SER A 306 -12.09 -18.92 29.16
N GLY A 307 -10.94 -18.70 28.53
CA GLY A 307 -10.16 -19.70 27.81
C GLY A 307 -10.64 -20.00 26.38
N GLY A 308 -11.67 -19.31 25.89
CA GLY A 308 -12.14 -19.41 24.51
C GLY A 308 -11.20 -18.67 23.52
N GLU A 309 -11.39 -18.92 22.24
CA GLU A 309 -10.59 -18.31 21.17
C GLU A 309 -11.23 -16.99 20.73
N PHE A 310 -10.39 -16.02 20.40
CA PHE A 310 -10.78 -14.75 19.79
C PHE A 310 -9.90 -14.48 18.55
N TYR A 311 -10.52 -14.43 17.39
CA TYR A 311 -9.88 -14.10 16.13
C TYR A 311 -10.28 -12.70 15.70
N ALA A 312 -9.41 -11.74 15.90
CA ALA A 312 -9.73 -10.31 15.73
C ALA A 312 -10.26 -9.97 14.32
N LEU A 313 -9.74 -10.58 13.27
CA LEU A 313 -10.13 -10.29 11.88
C LEU A 313 -11.25 -11.21 11.35
N ALA A 314 -11.77 -12.14 12.16
CA ALA A 314 -12.84 -13.04 11.70
C ALA A 314 -14.12 -12.27 11.35
N GLY A 315 -14.50 -12.28 10.09
CA GLY A 315 -15.71 -11.60 9.58
C GLY A 315 -15.59 -10.07 9.50
N VAL A 316 -14.41 -9.50 9.74
CA VAL A 316 -14.17 -8.06 9.57
C VAL A 316 -13.64 -7.81 8.16
N THR A 317 -14.26 -6.87 7.47
CA THR A 317 -13.89 -6.45 6.11
C THR A 317 -13.76 -4.94 6.03
N ALA A 318 -13.05 -4.46 5.01
CA ALA A 318 -12.97 -3.03 4.72
C ALA A 318 -13.03 -2.76 3.22
N VAL A 319 -13.74 -1.69 2.86
CA VAL A 319 -13.86 -1.19 1.48
C VAL A 319 -13.40 0.26 1.45
N ASP A 320 -12.57 0.60 0.45
CA ASP A 320 -12.16 1.98 0.25
C ASP A 320 -13.27 2.84 -0.37
N THR A 321 -13.00 4.12 -0.51
CA THR A 321 -13.97 5.07 -1.05
C THR A 321 -14.17 4.95 -2.57
N CYS A 322 -13.33 4.17 -3.25
CA CYS A 322 -13.43 3.88 -4.67
C CYS A 322 -14.09 2.52 -4.97
N GLY A 323 -14.53 1.79 -3.93
CA GLY A 323 -15.21 0.50 -4.03
C GLY A 323 -14.28 -0.72 -3.90
N ASN A 324 -12.97 -0.53 -3.70
CA ASN A 324 -12.02 -1.64 -3.64
C ASN A 324 -12.01 -2.31 -2.26
N ASP A 325 -11.83 -3.64 -2.25
CA ASP A 325 -11.58 -4.39 -1.04
C ASP A 325 -10.16 -4.10 -0.51
N ILE A 326 -10.10 -3.52 0.67
CA ILE A 326 -8.86 -3.22 1.40
C ILE A 326 -8.79 -3.93 2.75
N THR A 327 -9.50 -5.04 2.89
CA THR A 327 -9.55 -5.84 4.12
C THR A 327 -8.16 -6.23 4.62
N SER A 328 -7.24 -6.56 3.71
CA SER A 328 -5.85 -6.89 4.04
C SER A 328 -5.05 -5.73 4.67
N ASN A 329 -5.53 -4.50 4.55
CA ASN A 329 -4.89 -3.30 5.10
C ASN A 329 -5.40 -2.94 6.49
N ILE A 330 -6.31 -3.75 7.07
CA ILE A 330 -6.83 -3.50 8.42
C ILE A 330 -5.71 -3.73 9.44
N GLU A 331 -5.40 -2.70 10.20
CA GLU A 331 -4.55 -2.76 11.37
C GLU A 331 -5.40 -2.96 12.63
N VAL A 332 -4.97 -3.86 13.53
CA VAL A 332 -5.69 -4.17 14.76
C VAL A 332 -4.85 -3.75 15.96
N PHE A 333 -5.44 -2.94 16.82
CA PHE A 333 -4.84 -2.44 18.06
C PHE A 333 -5.62 -2.94 19.26
N GLY A 334 -4.92 -3.32 20.33
CA GLY A 334 -5.50 -3.86 21.55
C GLY A 334 -5.23 -5.36 21.67
N ASN A 335 -5.19 -5.83 22.92
CA ASN A 335 -4.94 -7.23 23.23
C ASN A 335 -6.10 -7.78 24.08
N VAL A 336 -6.56 -8.98 23.75
CA VAL A 336 -7.59 -9.72 24.50
C VAL A 336 -6.94 -10.89 25.22
N VAL A 337 -6.89 -10.80 26.56
CA VAL A 337 -6.40 -11.90 27.40
C VAL A 337 -7.55 -12.87 27.63
N THR A 338 -7.67 -13.90 26.79
CA THR A 338 -8.84 -14.77 26.70
C THR A 338 -9.04 -15.68 27.94
N ASN A 339 -7.99 -15.95 28.74
CA ASN A 339 -8.05 -16.71 29.96
C ASN A 339 -8.33 -15.85 31.23
N ARG A 340 -8.51 -14.56 31.06
CA ARG A 340 -8.80 -13.64 32.18
C ARG A 340 -10.13 -12.90 31.92
N LYS A 341 -11.08 -13.10 32.85
CA LYS A 341 -12.37 -12.41 32.81
C LYS A 341 -12.19 -10.89 32.80
N GLY A 342 -12.91 -10.22 31.92
CA GLY A 342 -12.83 -8.76 31.80
C GLY A 342 -13.39 -8.24 30.47
N LYS A 343 -13.30 -6.92 30.30
CA LYS A 343 -13.66 -6.23 29.06
C LYS A 343 -12.40 -5.64 28.43
N TYR A 344 -12.17 -5.99 27.20
CA TYR A 344 -11.00 -5.59 26.41
C TYR A 344 -11.45 -4.73 25.24
N LYS A 345 -10.73 -3.66 24.96
CA LYS A 345 -10.95 -2.83 23.77
C LYS A 345 -10.06 -3.30 22.63
N VAL A 346 -10.66 -3.49 21.46
CA VAL A 346 -9.97 -3.79 20.21
C VAL A 346 -10.36 -2.74 19.20
N THR A 347 -9.38 -2.07 18.60
CA THR A 347 -9.58 -1.03 17.59
C THR A 347 -9.08 -1.54 16.24
N TYR A 348 -9.93 -1.48 15.25
CA TYR A 348 -9.60 -1.70 13.85
C TYR A 348 -9.37 -0.35 13.20
N SER A 349 -8.33 -0.21 12.41
CA SER A 349 -8.03 0.99 11.64
C SER A 349 -7.66 0.59 10.21
N VAL A 350 -8.11 1.35 9.24
CA VAL A 350 -7.75 1.15 7.85
C VAL A 350 -7.55 2.49 7.16
N THR A 351 -6.52 2.57 6.33
CA THR A 351 -6.22 3.76 5.51
C THR A 351 -6.29 3.38 4.03
N ASP A 352 -7.04 4.18 3.27
CA ASP A 352 -7.17 3.99 1.82
C ASP A 352 -6.01 4.60 1.02
N VAL A 353 -6.01 4.35 -0.28
CA VAL A 353 -5.04 4.89 -1.24
C VAL A 353 -5.05 6.42 -1.31
N LEU A 354 -6.12 7.07 -0.91
CA LEU A 354 -6.25 8.53 -0.82
C LEU A 354 -5.89 9.09 0.57
N LYS A 355 -5.26 8.24 1.42
CA LYS A 355 -4.83 8.58 2.81
C LYS A 355 -5.97 8.94 3.76
N ARG A 356 -7.14 8.45 3.50
CA ARG A 356 -8.27 8.61 4.39
C ARG A 356 -8.34 7.42 5.32
N THR A 357 -8.54 7.68 6.59
CA THR A 357 -8.52 6.66 7.64
C THR A 357 -9.89 6.54 8.28
N SER A 358 -10.33 5.32 8.52
CA SER A 358 -11.43 4.97 9.39
C SER A 358 -10.96 4.10 10.53
N SER A 359 -11.63 4.23 11.68
CA SER A 359 -11.37 3.38 12.85
C SER A 359 -12.67 3.01 13.54
N VAL A 360 -12.75 1.75 13.99
CA VAL A 360 -13.87 1.22 14.78
C VAL A 360 -13.30 0.52 16.01
N THR A 361 -13.81 0.85 17.19
CA THR A 361 -13.42 0.19 18.44
C THR A 361 -14.55 -0.65 18.98
N ILE A 362 -14.29 -1.91 19.21
CA ILE A 362 -15.22 -2.87 19.81
C ILE A 362 -14.82 -3.22 21.26
N THR A 363 -15.77 -3.83 21.98
CA THR A 363 -15.53 -4.42 23.28
C THR A 363 -15.60 -5.94 23.19
N VAL A 364 -14.52 -6.62 23.56
CA VAL A 364 -14.51 -8.06 23.74
C VAL A 364 -14.69 -8.37 25.23
N THR A 365 -15.77 -9.05 25.56
CA THR A 365 -16.05 -9.48 26.95
C THR A 365 -15.63 -10.94 27.12
N VAL A 366 -14.74 -11.20 28.07
CA VAL A 366 -14.36 -12.54 28.51
C VAL A 366 -15.18 -12.84 29.78
N ALA A 367 -16.15 -13.76 29.69
CA ALA A 367 -17.12 -14.08 30.75
C ALA A 367 -16.77 -15.36 31.54
#